data_dc7a6fad42caf8bbe918878aa3299715
#
_entry.id   dc7a6fad42caf8bbe918878aa3299715
#
_cell.length_a   1.000
_cell.length_b   1.000
_cell.length_c   1.000
_cell.angle_alpha   90.00
_cell.angle_beta   90.00
_cell.angle_gamma   90.00
#
_symmetry.space_group_name_H-M   'P 1'
#
loop_
_entity.id
_entity.type
_entity.pdbx_description
1 polymer ?
#
loop_
_entity_poly.entity_id
_entity_poly.type
_entity_poly.pdbx_seq_one_letter_code
_entity_poly.pdbx_strand_id
1 'polypeptide(L)'
;MQDQNRLPENLILSDTEGNKERLGQTHASATRPFPIVIHSDKLESWGKIASAAFTLVAIFLAIMEYSESTDQRIKELRFQQAQVGKGLLDDVFRSEEAQDAMRILDHQDSGVPFQIAEGKTELIKTSDIIHALDSDESTPSEKDMFVQERMDTLLFFIGRIQSFIDIGMVNEEDVLYPLEYYAHQMCDYRSDINTYISLYTSKQTQTFLNNRWNDCE
;
A
#
# COMPACT_ATOMS: atom_id res chain seq x y z
N MET A 1 25.68 -16.81 -20.34
CA MET A 1 26.52 -16.74 -19.16
C MET A 1 25.66 -17.07 -17.98
N GLN A 2 25.83 -18.31 -17.52
CA GLN A 2 25.18 -18.89 -16.35
C GLN A 2 25.91 -18.37 -15.12
N ASP A 3 25.18 -18.01 -14.08
CA ASP A 3 25.68 -18.22 -12.74
C ASP A 3 24.54 -18.50 -11.77
N GLN A 4 24.66 -19.63 -11.21
CA GLN A 4 23.87 -20.31 -10.21
C GLN A 4 24.10 -19.64 -8.85
N ASN A 5 23.06 -19.31 -8.11
CA ASN A 5 23.15 -19.06 -6.69
C ASN A 5 22.53 -20.23 -5.92
N ARG A 6 23.43 -21.00 -5.31
CA ARG A 6 23.16 -22.13 -4.41
C ARG A 6 22.63 -21.63 -3.07
N LEU A 7 21.58 -22.25 -2.63
CA LEU A 7 21.14 -22.27 -1.23
C LEU A 7 22.07 -23.16 -0.39
N PRO A 8 22.40 -22.85 0.84
CA PRO A 8 23.03 -23.78 1.76
C PRO A 8 21.94 -24.55 2.56
N GLU A 9 21.85 -25.84 2.29
CA GLU A 9 21.39 -26.84 3.24
C GLU A 9 22.41 -26.96 4.39
N ASN A 10 21.96 -26.81 5.61
CA ASN A 10 22.58 -27.45 6.77
C ASN A 10 21.53 -27.66 7.85
N LEU A 11 20.92 -28.80 7.77
CA LEU A 11 20.15 -29.44 8.83
C LEU A 11 21.14 -30.27 9.66
N ILE A 12 21.41 -29.89 10.88
CA ILE A 12 22.11 -30.70 11.85
C ILE A 12 21.08 -31.20 12.86
N LEU A 13 20.72 -32.46 12.69
CA LEU A 13 20.13 -33.28 13.73
C LEU A 13 21.26 -33.63 14.74
N SER A 14 21.02 -33.36 16.01
CA SER A 14 21.79 -33.96 17.10
C SER A 14 20.85 -34.73 17.99
N ASP A 15 20.89 -36.05 17.80
CA ASP A 15 20.46 -37.04 18.75
C ASP A 15 21.22 -36.90 20.05
N THR A 16 20.53 -36.93 21.15
CA THR A 16 21.13 -37.25 22.46
C THR A 16 20.30 -38.30 23.14
N GLU A 17 20.71 -39.53 22.87
CA GLU A 17 20.36 -40.69 23.70
C GLU A 17 21.16 -40.65 25.01
N GLY A 18 20.50 -41.12 26.03
CA GLY A 18 21.17 -41.91 27.06
C GLY A 18 21.47 -41.22 28.37
N ASN A 19 20.64 -41.39 29.34
CA ASN A 19 21.19 -41.69 30.65
C ASN A 19 20.23 -42.61 31.44
N LYS A 20 20.60 -43.88 31.48
CA LYS A 20 20.09 -44.90 32.35
C LYS A 20 20.89 -44.95 33.64
N GLU A 21 20.20 -45.29 34.72
CA GLU A 21 20.68 -45.97 35.92
C GLU A 21 21.50 -45.19 36.94
N ARG A 22 20.86 -44.99 38.09
CA ARG A 22 21.45 -45.54 39.36
C ARG A 22 20.34 -45.75 40.39
N LEU A 23 20.08 -47.05 40.66
CA LEU A 23 19.44 -47.50 41.86
C LEU A 23 20.24 -47.09 43.07
N GLY A 24 19.60 -46.39 43.99
CA GLY A 24 20.07 -46.15 45.34
C GLY A 24 19.01 -46.62 46.31
N GLN A 25 19.19 -47.85 46.81
CA GLN A 25 18.44 -48.34 47.94
C GLN A 25 18.79 -47.52 49.18
N THR A 26 17.82 -46.87 49.79
CA THR A 26 17.95 -46.34 51.13
C THR A 26 16.78 -46.80 52.00
N HIS A 27 17.16 -47.31 53.12
CA HIS A 27 16.39 -47.97 54.18
C HIS A 27 15.12 -47.27 54.56
N ALA A 28 14.02 -48.03 54.55
CA ALA A 28 12.72 -47.66 55.06
C ALA A 28 12.76 -47.52 56.59
N SER A 29 12.68 -46.32 57.08
CA SER A 29 12.30 -46.03 58.47
C SER A 29 10.78 -45.91 58.52
N ALA A 30 10.15 -46.88 59.13
CA ALA A 30 8.70 -46.97 59.24
C ALA A 30 8.19 -45.90 60.26
N THR A 31 7.89 -44.72 59.72
CA THR A 31 7.09 -43.76 60.46
C THR A 31 5.62 -43.96 60.15
N ARG A 32 4.84 -44.33 61.15
CA ARG A 32 3.39 -44.56 61.01
C ARG A 32 2.73 -43.28 60.46
N PRO A 33 2.00 -43.38 59.36
CA PRO A 33 1.25 -42.23 58.86
C PRO A 33 0.04 -42.00 59.75
N PHE A 34 -0.05 -40.83 60.35
CA PHE A 34 -1.32 -40.33 60.86
C PHE A 34 -2.30 -40.21 59.68
N PRO A 35 -3.52 -40.77 59.79
CA PRO A 35 -4.50 -40.59 58.74
C PRO A 35 -4.99 -39.11 58.83
N ILE A 36 -4.41 -38.26 57.99
CA ILE A 36 -5.00 -36.96 57.73
C ILE A 36 -6.26 -37.27 56.88
N VAL A 37 -7.41 -37.30 57.52
CA VAL A 37 -8.70 -37.35 56.83
C VAL A 37 -8.92 -35.98 56.21
N ILE A 38 -8.35 -35.77 55.04
CA ILE A 38 -8.67 -34.62 54.22
C ILE A 38 -10.06 -34.92 53.66
N HIS A 39 -11.07 -34.14 54.00
CA HIS A 39 -12.39 -34.19 53.40
C HIS A 39 -12.24 -33.98 51.88
N SER A 40 -12.29 -35.09 51.13
CA SER A 40 -12.07 -35.15 49.66
C SER A 40 -13.00 -34.22 48.89
N ASP A 41 -14.22 -34.01 49.39
CA ASP A 41 -15.24 -33.19 48.71
C ASP A 41 -14.89 -31.70 48.63
N LYS A 42 -14.21 -31.18 49.66
CA LYS A 42 -13.74 -29.78 49.60
C LYS A 42 -12.55 -29.60 48.67
N LEU A 43 -11.66 -30.59 48.59
CA LEU A 43 -10.49 -30.52 47.71
C LEU A 43 -10.91 -30.57 46.23
N GLU A 44 -11.90 -31.42 45.92
CA GLU A 44 -12.44 -31.55 44.55
C GLU A 44 -13.16 -30.25 44.11
N SER A 45 -13.91 -29.62 45.01
CA SER A 45 -14.56 -28.33 44.73
C SER A 45 -13.53 -27.23 44.45
N TRP A 46 -12.46 -27.14 45.25
CA TRP A 46 -11.38 -26.16 45.04
C TRP A 46 -10.61 -26.41 43.74
N GLY A 47 -10.41 -27.67 43.38
CA GLY A 47 -9.80 -28.03 42.08
C GLY A 47 -10.61 -27.56 40.89
N LYS A 48 -11.94 -27.68 40.92
CA LYS A 48 -12.82 -27.18 39.86
C LYS A 48 -12.81 -25.67 39.74
N ILE A 49 -12.80 -24.96 40.88
CA ILE A 49 -12.72 -23.46 40.88
C ILE A 49 -11.37 -22.98 40.36
N ALA A 50 -10.28 -23.61 40.79
CA ALA A 50 -8.95 -23.29 40.32
C ALA A 50 -8.81 -23.54 38.80
N SER A 51 -9.30 -24.65 38.29
CA SER A 51 -9.31 -24.97 36.87
C SER A 51 -10.11 -23.96 36.05
N ALA A 52 -11.30 -23.57 36.52
CA ALA A 52 -12.09 -22.51 35.85
C ALA A 52 -11.39 -21.17 35.85
N ALA A 53 -10.74 -20.78 36.94
CA ALA A 53 -9.96 -19.54 37.02
C ALA A 53 -8.77 -19.53 36.05
N PHE A 54 -8.03 -20.65 35.97
CA PHE A 54 -6.93 -20.79 35.00
C PHE A 54 -7.42 -20.72 33.55
N THR A 55 -8.56 -21.31 33.25
CA THR A 55 -9.16 -21.24 31.91
C THR A 55 -9.54 -19.81 31.55
N LEU A 56 -10.14 -19.06 32.45
CA LEU A 56 -10.49 -17.65 32.23
C LEU A 56 -9.25 -16.79 32.01
N VAL A 57 -8.20 -16.99 32.79
CA VAL A 57 -6.92 -16.27 32.63
C VAL A 57 -6.29 -16.62 31.25
N ALA A 58 -6.28 -17.87 30.88
CA ALA A 58 -5.76 -18.29 29.57
C ALA A 58 -6.54 -17.67 28.40
N ILE A 59 -7.87 -17.63 28.49
CA ILE A 59 -8.72 -16.98 27.48
C ILE A 59 -8.42 -15.46 27.43
N PHE A 60 -8.30 -14.82 28.59
CA PHE A 60 -8.00 -13.40 28.64
C PHE A 60 -6.64 -13.07 28.01
N LEU A 61 -5.60 -13.84 28.31
CA LEU A 61 -4.27 -13.67 27.72
C LEU A 61 -4.31 -13.92 26.20
N ALA A 62 -5.04 -14.95 25.73
CA ALA A 62 -5.20 -15.23 24.32
C ALA A 62 -5.92 -14.08 23.58
N ILE A 63 -6.92 -13.43 24.21
CA ILE A 63 -7.60 -12.28 23.64
C ILE A 63 -6.65 -11.09 23.56
N MET A 64 -5.86 -10.84 24.60
CA MET A 64 -4.88 -9.74 24.60
C MET A 64 -3.82 -9.94 23.51
N GLU A 65 -3.25 -11.14 23.39
CA GLU A 65 -2.26 -11.49 22.38
C GLU A 65 -2.83 -11.38 20.95
N TYR A 66 -4.08 -11.84 20.77
CA TYR A 66 -4.79 -11.68 19.50
C TYR A 66 -5.02 -10.22 19.12
N SER A 67 -5.42 -9.38 20.09
CA SER A 67 -5.62 -7.94 19.88
C SER A 67 -4.32 -7.25 19.48
N GLU A 68 -3.22 -7.51 20.22
CA GLU A 68 -1.91 -6.94 19.91
C GLU A 68 -1.38 -7.39 18.54
N SER A 69 -1.53 -8.67 18.20
CA SER A 69 -1.17 -9.21 16.88
C SER A 69 -1.97 -8.56 15.76
N THR A 70 -3.26 -8.29 15.98
CA THR A 70 -4.11 -7.61 15.00
C THR A 70 -3.68 -6.16 14.77
N ASP A 71 -3.39 -5.43 15.85
CA ASP A 71 -2.90 -4.05 15.76
C ASP A 71 -1.56 -3.96 15.02
N GLN A 72 -0.66 -4.89 15.27
CA GLN A 72 0.63 -4.95 14.57
C GLN A 72 0.44 -5.21 13.06
N ARG A 73 -0.45 -6.13 12.69
CA ARG A 73 -0.77 -6.42 11.28
C ARG A 73 -1.38 -5.20 10.58
N ILE A 74 -2.28 -4.47 11.25
CA ILE A 74 -2.87 -3.25 10.69
C ILE A 74 -1.79 -2.19 10.45
N LYS A 75 -0.89 -1.98 11.40
CA LYS A 75 0.23 -1.04 11.26
C LYS A 75 1.17 -1.46 10.11
N GLU A 76 1.46 -2.73 9.99
CA GLU A 76 2.30 -3.25 8.91
C GLU A 76 1.65 -3.07 7.54
N LEU A 77 0.36 -3.37 7.41
CA LEU A 77 -0.40 -3.13 6.17
C LEU A 77 -0.41 -1.63 5.80
N ARG A 78 -0.66 -0.76 6.78
CA ARG A 78 -0.61 0.70 6.57
C ARG A 78 0.77 1.16 6.11
N PHE A 79 1.83 0.65 6.72
CA PHE A 79 3.20 0.95 6.32
C PHE A 79 3.50 0.48 4.89
N GLN A 80 3.07 -0.73 4.53
CA GLN A 80 3.21 -1.24 3.17
C GLN A 80 2.43 -0.41 2.15
N GLN A 81 1.18 -0.02 2.45
CA GLN A 81 0.38 0.86 1.61
C GLN A 81 1.06 2.21 1.39
N ALA A 82 1.58 2.83 2.45
CA ALA A 82 2.30 4.10 2.37
C ALA A 82 3.60 3.99 1.55
N GLN A 83 4.33 2.87 1.65
CA GLN A 83 5.51 2.63 0.81
C GLN A 83 5.16 2.50 -0.67
N VAL A 84 4.10 1.76 -1.00
CA VAL A 84 3.62 1.64 -2.39
C VAL A 84 3.17 2.99 -2.90
N GLY A 85 2.37 3.73 -2.13
CA GLY A 85 1.91 5.07 -2.48
C GLY A 85 3.06 6.03 -2.76
N LYS A 86 4.07 6.04 -1.88
CA LYS A 86 5.29 6.82 -2.10
C LYS A 86 6.00 6.42 -3.39
N GLY A 87 6.13 5.13 -3.67
CA GLY A 87 6.75 4.64 -4.90
C GLY A 87 6.02 5.12 -6.15
N LEU A 88 4.69 5.09 -6.14
CA LEU A 88 3.86 5.59 -7.24
C LEU A 88 4.03 7.10 -7.44
N LEU A 89 4.06 7.89 -6.36
CA LEU A 89 4.32 9.33 -6.45
C LEU A 89 5.74 9.63 -6.95
N ASP A 90 6.73 8.86 -6.46
CA ASP A 90 8.11 9.00 -6.93
C ASP A 90 8.22 8.71 -8.44
N ASP A 91 7.46 7.75 -8.97
CA ASP A 91 7.39 7.47 -10.42
C ASP A 91 6.84 8.69 -11.19
N VAL A 92 5.73 9.29 -10.71
CA VAL A 92 5.13 10.50 -11.32
C VAL A 92 6.14 11.65 -11.33
N PHE A 93 6.73 11.94 -10.16
CA PHE A 93 7.63 13.08 -10.00
C PHE A 93 9.04 12.88 -10.59
N ARG A 94 9.36 11.66 -11.04
CA ARG A 94 10.61 11.37 -11.79
C ARG A 94 10.41 11.35 -13.30
N SER A 95 9.18 11.18 -13.78
CA SER A 95 8.89 11.28 -15.21
C SER A 95 9.02 12.73 -15.67
N GLU A 96 9.89 12.97 -16.62
CA GLU A 96 10.09 14.29 -17.24
C GLU A 96 8.80 14.76 -17.93
N GLU A 97 8.12 13.85 -18.62
CA GLU A 97 6.88 14.14 -19.34
C GLU A 97 5.75 14.55 -18.37
N ALA A 98 5.60 13.80 -17.24
CA ALA A 98 4.60 14.15 -16.24
C ALA A 98 4.91 15.49 -15.57
N GLN A 99 6.19 15.77 -15.25
CA GLN A 99 6.62 17.05 -14.72
C GLN A 99 6.34 18.21 -15.69
N ASP A 100 6.58 18.00 -16.97
CA ASP A 100 6.29 18.99 -18.01
C ASP A 100 4.79 19.26 -18.11
N ALA A 101 3.92 18.23 -18.05
CA ALA A 101 2.48 18.41 -17.99
C ALA A 101 2.07 19.23 -16.76
N MET A 102 2.61 18.91 -15.59
CA MET A 102 2.36 19.66 -14.35
C MET A 102 2.82 21.13 -14.47
N ARG A 103 3.99 21.38 -15.08
CA ARG A 103 4.48 22.75 -15.34
C ARG A 103 3.57 23.54 -16.29
N ILE A 104 2.98 22.89 -17.30
CA ILE A 104 2.01 23.54 -18.20
C ILE A 104 0.78 23.96 -17.41
N LEU A 105 0.27 23.07 -16.54
CA LEU A 105 -0.89 23.33 -15.70
C LEU A 105 -0.63 24.45 -14.66
N ASP A 106 0.56 24.49 -14.07
CA ASP A 106 0.95 25.50 -13.07
C ASP A 106 1.02 26.94 -13.63
N HIS A 107 1.38 27.08 -14.90
CA HIS A 107 1.64 28.42 -15.49
C HIS A 107 0.46 28.99 -16.29
N GLN A 108 -0.62 28.23 -16.42
CA GLN A 108 -1.86 28.66 -17.07
C GLN A 108 -1.62 29.56 -18.31
N ASP A 109 -2.13 30.78 -18.31
CA ASP A 109 -2.07 31.70 -19.46
C ASP A 109 -0.70 32.32 -19.73
N SER A 110 0.21 32.33 -18.74
CA SER A 110 1.54 32.91 -18.92
C SER A 110 2.41 32.12 -19.90
N GLY A 111 2.15 30.80 -19.97
CA GLY A 111 2.90 29.86 -20.78
C GLY A 111 4.31 29.59 -20.28
N VAL A 112 4.84 28.44 -20.69
CA VAL A 112 6.20 27.98 -20.38
C VAL A 112 6.94 27.65 -21.68
N PRO A 113 8.20 28.11 -21.85
CA PRO A 113 9.00 27.71 -23.01
C PRO A 113 9.46 26.25 -22.86
N PHE A 114 9.20 25.44 -23.89
CA PHE A 114 9.67 24.07 -24.01
C PHE A 114 10.40 23.86 -25.34
N GLN A 115 11.43 23.06 -25.30
CA GLN A 115 12.07 22.57 -26.52
C GLN A 115 11.25 21.40 -27.08
N ILE A 116 10.45 21.64 -28.11
CA ILE A 116 9.56 20.65 -28.71
C ILE A 116 10.24 19.80 -29.78
N ALA A 117 11.34 20.31 -30.38
CA ALA A 117 12.20 19.61 -31.31
C ALA A 117 13.63 20.17 -31.25
N GLU A 118 14.58 19.53 -31.92
CA GLU A 118 15.97 19.98 -31.92
C GLU A 118 16.07 21.45 -32.44
N GLY A 119 16.50 22.34 -31.57
CA GLY A 119 16.65 23.77 -31.89
C GLY A 119 15.35 24.55 -31.99
N LYS A 120 14.18 23.95 -31.69
CA LYS A 120 12.88 24.61 -31.75
C LYS A 120 12.28 24.74 -30.35
N THR A 121 12.19 25.94 -29.82
CA THR A 121 11.56 26.28 -28.57
C THR A 121 10.24 26.98 -28.82
N GLU A 122 9.17 26.52 -28.23
CA GLU A 122 7.86 27.15 -28.28
C GLU A 122 7.30 27.45 -26.89
N LEU A 123 6.49 28.51 -26.81
CA LEU A 123 5.75 28.85 -25.60
C LEU A 123 4.47 28.02 -25.56
N ILE A 124 4.35 27.18 -24.54
CA ILE A 124 3.18 26.32 -24.31
C ILE A 124 2.33 26.91 -23.21
N LYS A 125 1.04 27.05 -23.46
CA LYS A 125 0.03 27.55 -22.55
C LYS A 125 -0.97 26.46 -22.24
N THR A 126 -1.75 26.63 -21.18
CA THR A 126 -2.82 25.69 -20.82
C THR A 126 -3.88 25.57 -21.91
N SER A 127 -4.15 26.67 -22.67
CA SER A 127 -5.05 26.65 -23.83
C SER A 127 -4.59 25.68 -24.94
N ASP A 128 -3.30 25.40 -25.03
CA ASP A 128 -2.77 24.46 -26.03
C ASP A 128 -3.13 23.00 -25.66
N ILE A 129 -3.50 22.73 -24.41
CA ILE A 129 -4.01 21.41 -23.98
C ILE A 129 -5.31 21.09 -24.73
N ILE A 130 -6.22 22.06 -24.88
CA ILE A 130 -7.48 21.86 -25.60
C ILE A 130 -7.20 21.43 -27.03
N HIS A 131 -6.34 22.17 -27.73
CA HIS A 131 -5.98 21.84 -29.10
C HIS A 131 -5.29 20.46 -29.22
N ALA A 132 -4.37 20.17 -28.31
CA ALA A 132 -3.65 18.89 -28.32
C ALA A 132 -4.54 17.69 -28.02
N LEU A 133 -5.61 17.86 -27.24
CA LEU A 133 -6.54 16.79 -26.88
C LEU A 133 -7.78 16.76 -27.80
N ASP A 134 -7.90 17.65 -28.77
CA ASP A 134 -9.00 17.65 -29.75
C ASP A 134 -8.84 16.48 -30.71
N SER A 135 -9.79 15.55 -30.67
CA SER A 135 -9.81 14.35 -31.50
C SER A 135 -10.20 14.60 -32.98
N ASP A 136 -10.72 15.80 -33.28
CA ASP A 136 -11.21 16.13 -34.60
C ASP A 136 -10.10 16.74 -35.50
N GLU A 137 -8.95 17.02 -34.93
CA GLU A 137 -7.83 17.60 -35.69
C GLU A 137 -7.14 16.53 -36.57
N SER A 138 -7.27 16.67 -37.89
CA SER A 138 -6.82 15.66 -38.83
C SER A 138 -5.28 15.52 -38.94
N THR A 139 -4.55 16.55 -38.48
CA THR A 139 -3.06 16.57 -38.50
C THR A 139 -2.56 17.41 -37.32
N PRO A 140 -2.25 16.79 -36.18
CA PRO A 140 -1.71 17.51 -35.05
C PRO A 140 -0.35 18.14 -35.38
N SER A 141 -0.13 19.36 -34.89
CA SER A 141 1.18 20.04 -35.04
C SER A 141 2.24 19.36 -34.13
N GLU A 142 3.52 19.66 -34.36
CA GLU A 142 4.58 19.18 -33.45
C GLU A 142 4.36 19.63 -32.00
N LYS A 143 3.78 20.82 -31.83
CA LYS A 143 3.42 21.37 -30.51
C LYS A 143 2.29 20.56 -29.88
N ASP A 144 1.25 20.22 -30.65
CA ASP A 144 0.12 19.43 -30.14
C ASP A 144 0.57 18.03 -29.75
N MET A 145 1.37 17.37 -30.60
CA MET A 145 1.96 16.07 -30.26
C MET A 145 2.81 16.11 -28.99
N PHE A 146 3.60 17.18 -28.82
CA PHE A 146 4.39 17.38 -27.60
C PHE A 146 3.51 17.48 -26.36
N VAL A 147 2.48 18.32 -26.40
CA VAL A 147 1.55 18.52 -25.27
C VAL A 147 0.75 17.26 -24.99
N GLN A 148 0.25 16.61 -26.02
CA GLN A 148 -0.51 15.36 -25.93
C GLN A 148 0.29 14.26 -25.20
N GLU A 149 1.53 14.01 -25.60
CA GLU A 149 2.40 13.02 -24.98
C GLU A 149 2.60 13.26 -23.47
N ARG A 150 2.77 14.52 -23.07
CA ARG A 150 2.93 14.91 -21.66
C ARG A 150 1.64 14.68 -20.87
N MET A 151 0.52 15.14 -21.44
CA MET A 151 -0.79 14.94 -20.81
C MET A 151 -1.13 13.46 -20.71
N ASP A 152 -0.89 12.66 -21.75
CA ASP A 152 -1.09 11.21 -21.70
C ASP A 152 -0.31 10.54 -20.60
N THR A 153 0.95 10.93 -20.43
CA THR A 153 1.80 10.38 -19.38
C THR A 153 1.25 10.73 -17.99
N LEU A 154 0.84 11.97 -17.76
CA LEU A 154 0.24 12.38 -16.49
C LEU A 154 -1.09 11.63 -16.23
N LEU A 155 -1.97 11.57 -17.23
CA LEU A 155 -3.25 10.87 -17.14
C LEU A 155 -3.07 9.36 -16.93
N PHE A 156 -2.06 8.75 -17.54
CA PHE A 156 -1.69 7.36 -17.31
C PHE A 156 -1.30 7.11 -15.85
N PHE A 157 -0.45 7.95 -15.27
CA PHE A 157 -0.07 7.81 -13.87
C PHE A 157 -1.27 8.00 -12.92
N ILE A 158 -2.13 8.97 -13.19
CA ILE A 158 -3.38 9.15 -12.43
C ILE A 158 -4.24 7.88 -12.46
N GLY A 159 -4.42 7.29 -13.63
CA GLY A 159 -5.18 6.05 -13.78
C GLY A 159 -4.53 4.86 -13.08
N ARG A 160 -3.20 4.76 -13.14
CA ARG A 160 -2.42 3.74 -12.43
C ARG A 160 -2.60 3.86 -10.91
N ILE A 161 -2.51 5.07 -10.36
CA ILE A 161 -2.71 5.31 -8.93
C ILE A 161 -4.13 4.94 -8.52
N GLN A 162 -5.16 5.35 -9.28
CA GLN A 162 -6.54 4.95 -9.00
C GLN A 162 -6.71 3.43 -9.00
N SER A 163 -6.05 2.72 -9.91
CA SER A 163 -6.10 1.26 -9.94
C SER A 163 -5.54 0.63 -8.66
N PHE A 164 -4.48 1.20 -8.08
CA PHE A 164 -3.89 0.73 -6.82
C PHE A 164 -4.78 1.06 -5.61
N ILE A 165 -5.49 2.20 -5.65
CA ILE A 165 -6.51 2.54 -4.65
C ILE A 165 -7.67 1.55 -4.71
N ASP A 166 -8.20 1.27 -5.91
CA ASP A 166 -9.35 0.39 -6.13
C ASP A 166 -9.14 -1.03 -5.60
N ILE A 167 -7.90 -1.54 -5.69
CA ILE A 167 -7.53 -2.88 -5.17
C ILE A 167 -7.03 -2.85 -3.72
N GLY A 168 -7.03 -1.68 -3.07
CA GLY A 168 -6.64 -1.51 -1.67
C GLY A 168 -5.14 -1.67 -1.39
N MET A 169 -4.29 -1.57 -2.40
CA MET A 169 -2.82 -1.60 -2.24
C MET A 169 -2.23 -0.26 -1.79
N VAL A 170 -2.98 0.82 -1.96
CA VAL A 170 -2.62 2.18 -1.54
C VAL A 170 -3.82 2.79 -0.84
N ASN A 171 -3.56 3.52 0.24
CA ASN A 171 -4.57 4.35 0.85
C ASN A 171 -4.65 5.68 0.07
N GLU A 172 -5.86 6.09 -0.26
CA GLU A 172 -6.11 7.31 -1.03
C GLU A 172 -5.46 8.54 -0.41
N GLU A 173 -5.53 8.68 0.91
CA GLU A 173 -4.95 9.79 1.66
C GLU A 173 -3.42 9.95 1.46
N ASP A 174 -2.71 8.83 1.20
CA ASP A 174 -1.25 8.83 1.07
C ASP A 174 -0.78 9.41 -0.29
N VAL A 175 -1.65 9.43 -1.31
CA VAL A 175 -1.29 9.82 -2.68
C VAL A 175 -2.10 11.01 -3.21
N LEU A 176 -3.17 11.38 -2.51
CA LEU A 176 -4.14 12.36 -2.99
C LEU A 176 -3.55 13.78 -3.09
N TYR A 177 -2.92 14.25 -2.01
CA TYR A 177 -2.57 15.66 -1.83
C TYR A 177 -1.90 16.34 -3.03
N PRO A 178 -0.81 15.80 -3.64
CA PRO A 178 -0.19 16.48 -4.78
C PRO A 178 -1.00 16.35 -6.07
N LEU A 179 -1.75 15.27 -6.26
CA LEU A 179 -2.47 15.00 -7.51
C LEU A 179 -3.84 15.69 -7.55
N GLU A 180 -4.46 15.91 -6.40
CA GLU A 180 -5.70 16.66 -6.27
C GLU A 180 -5.54 18.09 -6.78
N TYR A 181 -4.43 18.72 -6.45
CA TYR A 181 -4.10 20.05 -6.98
C TYR A 181 -4.13 20.07 -8.51
N TYR A 182 -3.46 19.11 -9.17
CA TYR A 182 -3.45 19.05 -10.64
C TYR A 182 -4.80 18.65 -11.23
N ALA A 183 -5.57 17.80 -10.55
CA ALA A 183 -6.94 17.53 -10.95
C ALA A 183 -7.80 18.80 -10.93
N HIS A 184 -7.63 19.67 -9.93
CA HIS A 184 -8.31 20.97 -9.88
C HIS A 184 -7.83 21.92 -10.97
N GLN A 185 -6.53 21.97 -11.29
CA GLN A 185 -6.03 22.78 -12.42
C GLN A 185 -6.62 22.36 -13.76
N MET A 186 -7.06 21.12 -13.90
CA MET A 186 -7.75 20.60 -15.09
C MET A 186 -9.24 20.88 -15.12
N CYS A 187 -9.85 21.49 -14.07
CA CYS A 187 -11.28 21.73 -13.99
C CYS A 187 -11.84 22.59 -15.14
N ASP A 188 -11.11 23.63 -15.51
CA ASP A 188 -11.51 24.55 -16.59
C ASP A 188 -11.59 23.86 -17.97
N TYR A 189 -10.91 22.74 -18.11
CA TYR A 189 -10.79 21.94 -19.34
C TYR A 189 -11.54 20.60 -19.23
N ARG A 190 -12.41 20.47 -18.23
CA ARG A 190 -13.09 19.21 -17.88
C ARG A 190 -13.83 18.56 -19.05
N SER A 191 -14.49 19.37 -19.91
CA SER A 191 -15.25 18.86 -21.05
C SER A 191 -14.33 18.17 -22.05
N ASP A 192 -13.26 18.85 -22.43
CA ASP A 192 -12.33 18.40 -23.46
C ASP A 192 -11.51 17.19 -22.98
N ILE A 193 -11.01 17.27 -21.74
CA ILE A 193 -10.30 16.17 -21.09
C ILE A 193 -11.21 14.94 -20.97
N ASN A 194 -12.47 15.08 -20.55
CA ASN A 194 -13.37 13.94 -20.45
C ASN A 194 -13.67 13.30 -21.82
N THR A 195 -13.80 14.10 -22.86
CA THR A 195 -13.97 13.59 -24.23
C THR A 195 -12.76 12.77 -24.63
N TYR A 196 -11.56 13.33 -24.45
CA TYR A 196 -10.31 12.66 -24.74
C TYR A 196 -10.11 11.36 -23.94
N ILE A 197 -10.31 11.41 -22.63
CA ILE A 197 -10.18 10.26 -21.74
C ILE A 197 -11.15 9.14 -22.15
N SER A 198 -12.37 9.48 -22.55
CA SER A 198 -13.35 8.47 -22.96
C SER A 198 -12.94 7.70 -24.20
N LEU A 199 -12.09 8.26 -25.04
CA LEU A 199 -11.61 7.67 -26.28
C LEU A 199 -10.29 6.91 -26.13
N TYR A 200 -9.37 7.43 -25.32
CA TYR A 200 -7.97 7.02 -25.34
C TYR A 200 -7.42 6.50 -24.01
N THR A 201 -8.10 6.71 -22.89
CA THR A 201 -7.54 6.36 -21.59
C THR A 201 -8.36 5.34 -20.79
N SER A 202 -7.86 5.02 -19.59
CA SER A 202 -8.48 4.04 -18.73
C SER A 202 -9.70 4.61 -17.97
N LYS A 203 -10.67 3.74 -17.68
CA LYS A 203 -11.80 4.04 -16.80
C LYS A 203 -11.35 4.58 -15.42
N GLN A 204 -10.20 4.14 -14.94
CA GLN A 204 -9.64 4.54 -13.66
C GLN A 204 -9.24 6.02 -13.66
N THR A 205 -8.62 6.52 -14.74
CA THR A 205 -8.32 7.94 -14.91
C THR A 205 -9.59 8.77 -14.83
N GLN A 206 -10.62 8.36 -15.54
CA GLN A 206 -11.94 9.02 -15.52
C GLN A 206 -12.55 9.00 -14.12
N THR A 207 -12.48 7.88 -13.40
CA THR A 207 -12.99 7.75 -12.03
C THR A 207 -12.26 8.70 -11.09
N PHE A 208 -10.91 8.74 -11.15
CA PHE A 208 -10.10 9.63 -10.33
C PHE A 208 -10.49 11.09 -10.51
N LEU A 209 -10.52 11.56 -11.76
CA LEU A 209 -10.81 12.95 -12.09
C LEU A 209 -12.25 13.33 -11.75
N ASN A 210 -13.25 12.52 -12.12
CA ASN A 210 -14.64 12.81 -11.84
C ASN A 210 -14.94 12.93 -10.35
N ASN A 211 -14.28 12.14 -9.51
CA ASN A 211 -14.44 12.23 -8.06
C ASN A 211 -13.96 13.57 -7.49
N ARG A 212 -12.97 14.22 -8.14
CA ARG A 212 -12.38 15.52 -7.70
C ARG A 212 -13.05 16.72 -8.38
N TRP A 213 -13.56 16.53 -9.58
CA TRP A 213 -14.24 17.58 -10.32
C TRP A 213 -15.65 17.90 -9.83
N ASN A 214 -16.18 17.12 -8.87
CA ASN A 214 -17.44 17.45 -8.23
C ASN A 214 -17.38 18.76 -7.43
N ASP A 215 -16.16 19.14 -6.99
CA ASP A 215 -15.90 20.35 -6.23
C ASP A 215 -15.38 21.52 -7.11
N CYS A 216 -15.40 21.34 -8.44
CA CYS A 216 -15.09 22.40 -9.40
C CYS A 216 -16.29 23.32 -9.56
N GLU A 217 -16.35 24.43 -8.83
CA GLU A 217 -17.30 25.52 -8.97
C GLU A 217 -16.70 26.70 -9.76
#